data_c6294b016695dc20b6be0a5cfdcdc813
#
_entry.id   c6294b016695dc20b6be0a5cfdcdc813
#
_cell.length_a   1.000
_cell.length_b   1.000
_cell.length_c   1.000
_cell.angle_alpha   90.00
_cell.angle_beta   90.00
_cell.angle_gamma   90.00
#
_symmetry.space_group_name_H-M   'P 1'
#
loop_
_entity.id
_entity.type
_entity.pdbx_description
1 polymer ?
#
loop_
_entity_poly.entity_id
_entity_poly.type
_entity_poly.pdbx_seq_one_letter_code
_entity_poly.pdbx_strand_id
1 'polypeptide(L)'
;MDVTRFSIPVETAAPGGETNAYLIGTDPAVLVDPADRTDELDELVEARGVEHIVLTHTHPDHVGGVDAYAARTDATLWAHRGHIDQFRSATGREPDRLLWPGSEISIGDESDRTETITVLDAPGHARDHVALVVSDGGPVVCGDCAIRDGSVVVGAPEGEMRAYMSTLRRLWAIDPPELLPGHGPIIDHPREALERLLEHRMRRERRVREAVDAGAETLEEILETAYEKDLAGVRELARATVRAHLEKLAVEGRVVWDGERASPSEP
;
A
#
# COMPACT_ATOMS: atom_id res chain seq x y z
N MET A 1 5.56 -1.61 21.52
CA MET A 1 5.55 -0.18 21.11
C MET A 1 4.15 0.40 21.16
N ASP A 2 4.02 1.65 21.60
CA ASP A 2 2.75 2.41 21.46
C ASP A 2 2.52 2.77 19.99
N VAL A 3 1.27 2.67 19.53
CA VAL A 3 0.88 3.05 18.17
C VAL A 3 -0.35 3.93 18.25
N THR A 4 -0.23 5.17 17.81
CA THR A 4 -1.33 6.13 17.72
C THR A 4 -1.69 6.34 16.25
N ARG A 5 -2.96 6.18 15.89
CA ARG A 5 -3.49 6.41 14.54
C ARG A 5 -4.18 7.76 14.45
N PHE A 6 -3.93 8.46 13.36
CA PHE A 6 -4.61 9.69 12.97
C PHE A 6 -5.32 9.48 11.64
N SER A 7 -6.60 9.83 11.57
CA SER A 7 -7.36 9.81 10.33
C SER A 7 -7.33 11.23 9.75
N ILE A 8 -6.63 11.41 8.64
CA ILE A 8 -6.34 12.73 8.07
C ILE A 8 -7.20 12.92 6.81
N PRO A 9 -8.10 13.91 6.77
CA PRO A 9 -8.88 14.22 5.58
C PRO A 9 -7.97 14.66 4.42
N VAL A 10 -8.05 13.97 3.29
CA VAL A 10 -7.29 14.27 2.07
C VAL A 10 -8.10 13.98 0.82
N GLU A 11 -7.67 14.50 -0.32
CA GLU A 11 -8.23 14.11 -1.60
C GLU A 11 -7.73 12.71 -1.98
N THR A 12 -8.60 11.72 -1.87
CA THR A 12 -8.30 10.32 -2.16
C THR A 12 -9.49 9.60 -2.79
N ALA A 13 -9.21 8.56 -3.59
CA ALA A 13 -10.23 7.65 -4.11
C ALA A 13 -10.66 6.59 -3.08
N ALA A 14 -9.99 6.51 -1.94
CA ALA A 14 -10.31 5.56 -0.89
C ALA A 14 -11.65 5.91 -0.20
N PRO A 15 -12.40 4.91 0.26
CA PRO A 15 -13.62 5.13 1.02
C PRO A 15 -13.37 5.98 2.28
N GLY A 16 -14.21 6.98 2.51
CA GLY A 16 -14.11 7.86 3.68
C GLY A 16 -13.40 9.19 3.41
N GLY A 17 -12.59 9.32 2.35
CA GLY A 17 -11.87 10.56 2.03
C GLY A 17 -10.78 10.91 3.04
N GLU A 18 -10.18 9.88 3.66
CA GLU A 18 -9.18 10.03 4.72
C GLU A 18 -8.04 9.04 4.53
N THR A 19 -6.82 9.44 4.92
CA THR A 19 -5.65 8.56 5.03
C THR A 19 -5.22 8.47 6.49
N ASN A 20 -4.79 7.29 6.92
CA ASN A 20 -4.26 7.05 8.24
C ASN A 20 -2.76 7.35 8.29
N ALA A 21 -2.35 8.31 9.10
CA ALA A 21 -0.99 8.43 9.58
C ALA A 21 -0.82 7.68 10.90
N TYR A 22 0.38 7.19 11.17
CA TYR A 22 0.70 6.49 12.40
C TYR A 22 1.91 7.13 13.10
N LEU A 23 1.79 7.31 14.40
CA LEU A 23 2.89 7.69 15.26
C LEU A 23 3.26 6.49 16.15
N ILE A 24 4.46 5.95 15.96
CA ILE A 24 4.94 4.71 16.60
C ILE A 24 6.05 5.07 17.59
N GLY A 25 5.91 4.64 18.85
CA GLY A 25 6.79 5.03 19.94
C GLY A 25 6.27 6.24 20.71
N THR A 26 6.91 6.54 21.83
CA THR A 26 6.50 7.63 22.73
C THR A 26 7.49 8.80 22.77
N ASP A 27 8.80 8.51 22.86
CA ASP A 27 9.90 9.48 22.85
C ASP A 27 11.23 8.70 22.81
N PRO A 28 11.92 8.67 21.67
CA PRO A 28 11.51 9.23 20.37
C PRO A 28 10.45 8.39 19.64
N ALA A 29 9.91 8.93 18.53
CA ALA A 29 8.87 8.30 17.74
C ALA A 29 9.21 8.26 16.25
N VAL A 30 8.50 7.36 15.52
CA VAL A 30 8.49 7.27 14.06
C VAL A 30 7.13 7.72 13.55
N LEU A 31 7.12 8.68 12.62
CA LEU A 31 5.93 9.12 11.91
C LEU A 31 5.82 8.39 10.56
N VAL A 32 4.69 7.73 10.34
CA VAL A 32 4.42 6.96 9.11
C VAL A 32 3.27 7.60 8.35
N ASP A 33 3.44 7.77 7.04
CA ASP A 33 2.44 8.30 6.10
C ASP A 33 1.78 9.61 6.57
N PRO A 34 2.53 10.69 6.82
CA PRO A 34 1.97 11.98 7.16
C PRO A 34 1.26 12.59 5.94
N ALA A 35 0.01 12.16 5.73
CA ALA A 35 -0.81 12.49 4.56
C ALA A 35 -1.04 14.01 4.39
N ASP A 36 -1.21 14.71 5.49
CA ASP A 36 -1.27 16.17 5.60
C ASP A 36 -1.03 16.58 7.05
N ARG A 37 -1.05 17.89 7.33
CA ARG A 37 -0.96 18.44 8.67
C ARG A 37 -2.32 18.58 9.31
N THR A 38 -2.39 18.23 10.60
CA THR A 38 -3.53 18.55 11.49
C THR A 38 -3.00 19.08 12.82
N ASP A 39 -3.79 19.91 13.50
CA ASP A 39 -3.41 20.45 14.81
C ASP A 39 -3.11 19.33 15.82
N GLU A 40 -3.92 18.26 15.82
CA GLU A 40 -3.74 17.11 16.71
C GLU A 40 -2.42 16.36 16.44
N LEU A 41 -2.08 16.13 15.17
CA LEU A 41 -0.83 15.47 14.81
C LEU A 41 0.37 16.39 15.11
N ASP A 42 0.26 17.69 14.85
CA ASP A 42 1.28 18.69 15.16
C ASP A 42 1.65 18.70 16.65
N GLU A 43 0.65 18.68 17.54
CA GLU A 43 0.86 18.66 18.98
C GLU A 43 1.61 17.39 19.44
N LEU A 44 1.26 16.22 18.89
CA LEU A 44 1.90 14.97 19.27
C LEU A 44 3.27 14.78 18.65
N VAL A 45 3.51 15.27 17.44
CA VAL A 45 4.83 15.29 16.80
C VAL A 45 5.82 16.12 17.64
N GLU A 46 5.37 17.28 18.16
CA GLU A 46 6.19 18.11 19.07
C GLU A 46 6.44 17.42 20.42
N ALA A 47 5.43 16.75 20.96
CA ALA A 47 5.50 16.13 22.28
C ALA A 47 6.35 14.86 22.32
N ARG A 48 6.42 14.11 21.22
CA ARG A 48 7.06 12.77 21.16
C ARG A 48 8.44 12.74 20.49
N GLY A 49 9.01 13.87 20.09
CA GLY A 49 10.36 13.93 19.51
C GLY A 49 10.52 13.00 18.30
N VAL A 50 9.83 13.28 17.20
CA VAL A 50 9.89 12.43 15.99
C VAL A 50 11.30 12.42 15.41
N GLU A 51 11.96 11.26 15.38
CA GLU A 51 13.31 11.06 14.82
C GLU A 51 13.29 10.51 13.38
N HIS A 52 12.21 9.87 12.98
CA HIS A 52 12.13 9.23 11.67
C HIS A 52 10.77 9.50 11.02
N ILE A 53 10.79 9.77 9.71
CA ILE A 53 9.61 9.80 8.86
C ILE A 53 9.76 8.71 7.80
N VAL A 54 8.77 7.83 7.71
CA VAL A 54 8.75 6.67 6.83
C VAL A 54 7.46 6.69 6.02
N LEU A 55 7.55 6.37 4.73
CA LEU A 55 6.39 6.19 3.87
C LEU A 55 6.18 4.72 3.57
N THR A 56 4.92 4.26 3.62
CA THR A 56 4.57 2.95 3.08
C THR A 56 4.72 2.94 1.57
N HIS A 57 4.31 4.02 0.91
CA HIS A 57 4.48 4.27 -0.52
C HIS A 57 4.28 5.77 -0.82
N THR A 58 4.47 6.18 -2.07
CA THR A 58 4.53 7.59 -2.45
C THR A 58 3.29 8.11 -3.20
N HIS A 59 2.10 7.54 -3.00
CA HIS A 59 0.88 8.12 -3.55
C HIS A 59 0.58 9.48 -2.88
N PRO A 60 -0.03 10.42 -3.64
CA PRO A 60 -0.19 11.80 -3.18
C PRO A 60 -0.95 11.95 -1.86
N ASP A 61 -1.88 11.06 -1.60
CA ASP A 61 -2.70 11.03 -0.39
C ASP A 61 -1.99 10.48 0.86
N HIS A 62 -0.70 10.09 0.76
CA HIS A 62 0.13 9.64 1.88
C HIS A 62 1.27 10.60 2.23
N VAL A 63 1.60 11.57 1.38
CA VAL A 63 2.87 12.31 1.45
C VAL A 63 2.75 13.80 1.73
N GLY A 64 1.54 14.37 1.73
CA GLY A 64 1.33 15.82 1.74
C GLY A 64 1.97 16.56 2.94
N GLY A 65 2.08 15.91 4.09
CA GLY A 65 2.70 16.46 5.30
C GLY A 65 4.22 16.28 5.40
N VAL A 66 4.85 15.45 4.55
CA VAL A 66 6.28 15.07 4.68
C VAL A 66 7.20 16.27 4.74
N ASP A 67 7.07 17.21 3.79
CA ASP A 67 7.91 18.39 3.73
C ASP A 67 7.82 19.25 5.00
N ALA A 68 6.61 19.46 5.48
CA ALA A 68 6.34 20.27 6.65
C ALA A 68 6.86 19.64 7.95
N TYR A 69 6.64 18.33 8.15
CA TYR A 69 7.13 17.64 9.34
C TYR A 69 8.65 17.45 9.32
N ALA A 70 9.24 17.15 8.17
CA ALA A 70 10.70 17.11 8.02
C ALA A 70 11.38 18.44 8.39
N ALA A 71 10.76 19.56 7.98
CA ALA A 71 11.29 20.89 8.32
C ALA A 71 11.14 21.25 9.81
N ARG A 72 10.19 20.65 10.53
CA ARG A 72 9.89 20.95 11.95
C ARG A 72 10.66 20.08 12.93
N THR A 73 10.96 18.84 12.56
CA THR A 73 11.48 17.82 13.48
C THR A 73 12.95 17.49 13.26
N ASP A 74 13.53 17.89 12.14
CA ASP A 74 14.86 17.44 11.70
C ASP A 74 14.97 15.90 11.61
N ALA A 75 13.83 15.24 11.40
CA ALA A 75 13.72 13.79 11.35
C ALA A 75 14.41 13.19 10.12
N THR A 76 15.01 12.03 10.28
CA THR A 76 15.59 11.23 9.20
C THR A 76 14.50 10.75 8.25
N LEU A 77 14.59 11.12 6.97
CA LEU A 77 13.68 10.70 5.91
C LEU A 77 14.14 9.38 5.29
N TRP A 78 13.23 8.41 5.21
CA TRP A 78 13.50 7.10 4.64
C TRP A 78 12.74 6.90 3.33
N ALA A 79 13.44 6.42 2.30
CA ALA A 79 12.83 6.05 1.02
C ALA A 79 13.20 4.64 0.58
N HIS A 80 12.32 3.97 -0.16
CA HIS A 80 12.63 2.69 -0.78
C HIS A 80 13.77 2.85 -1.78
N ARG A 81 14.85 2.06 -1.61
CA ARG A 81 16.10 2.19 -2.38
C ARG A 81 15.94 2.09 -3.90
N GLY A 82 14.92 1.38 -4.37
CA GLY A 82 14.63 1.20 -5.79
C GLY A 82 13.80 2.32 -6.39
N HIS A 83 13.30 3.28 -5.58
CA HIS A 83 12.32 4.28 -5.98
C HIS A 83 12.63 5.69 -5.46
N ILE A 84 13.92 6.03 -5.38
CA ILE A 84 14.39 7.33 -4.85
C ILE A 84 13.85 8.50 -5.67
N ASP A 85 13.87 8.40 -6.99
CA ASP A 85 13.38 9.48 -7.86
C ASP A 85 11.85 9.69 -7.72
N GLN A 86 11.10 8.62 -7.47
CA GLN A 86 9.67 8.68 -7.17
C GLN A 86 9.43 9.39 -5.84
N PHE A 87 10.19 9.05 -4.79
CA PHE A 87 10.16 9.72 -3.50
C PHE A 87 10.46 11.23 -3.63
N ARG A 88 11.53 11.60 -4.35
CA ARG A 88 11.88 13.01 -4.61
C ARG A 88 10.76 13.76 -5.31
N SER A 89 10.18 13.14 -6.33
CA SER A 89 9.08 13.74 -7.08
C SER A 89 7.83 13.95 -6.24
N ALA A 90 7.51 13.01 -5.34
CA ALA A 90 6.31 13.04 -4.52
C ALA A 90 6.43 13.99 -3.32
N THR A 91 7.60 14.05 -2.69
CA THR A 91 7.81 14.79 -1.43
C THR A 91 8.53 16.12 -1.59
N GLY A 92 9.23 16.33 -2.71
CA GLY A 92 10.14 17.48 -2.90
C GLY A 92 11.40 17.41 -2.05
N ARG A 93 11.70 16.27 -1.40
CA ARG A 93 12.81 16.09 -0.47
C ARG A 93 13.79 15.02 -0.94
N GLU A 94 15.05 15.14 -0.50
CA GLU A 94 16.03 14.07 -0.60
C GLU A 94 15.85 13.12 0.60
N PRO A 95 15.90 11.79 0.41
CA PRO A 95 15.92 10.87 1.53
C PRO A 95 17.29 10.86 2.19
N ASP A 96 17.33 10.78 3.52
CA ASP A 96 18.57 10.66 4.30
C ASP A 96 19.06 9.21 4.36
N ARG A 97 18.13 8.27 4.37
CA ARG A 97 18.39 6.83 4.43
C ARG A 97 17.50 6.04 3.48
N LEU A 98 17.95 4.82 3.16
CA LEU A 98 17.26 3.95 2.22
C LEU A 98 16.74 2.71 2.91
N LEU A 99 15.51 2.30 2.52
CA LEU A 99 14.85 1.08 2.93
C LEU A 99 15.08 -0.04 1.92
N TRP A 100 15.27 -1.23 2.40
CA TRP A 100 15.22 -2.49 1.64
C TRP A 100 14.59 -3.59 2.52
N PRO A 101 14.18 -4.73 1.96
CA PRO A 101 13.60 -5.82 2.77
C PRO A 101 14.52 -6.26 3.90
N GLY A 102 14.00 -6.26 5.12
CA GLY A 102 14.75 -6.58 6.33
C GLY A 102 15.54 -5.41 6.94
N SER A 103 15.40 -4.18 6.40
CA SER A 103 15.91 -3.00 7.11
C SER A 103 15.24 -2.86 8.47
N GLU A 104 16.00 -2.44 9.45
CA GLU A 104 15.51 -2.15 10.80
C GLU A 104 15.63 -0.66 11.09
N ILE A 105 14.56 -0.06 11.60
CA ILE A 105 14.53 1.29 12.14
C ILE A 105 14.45 1.14 13.64
N SER A 106 15.53 1.49 14.32
CA SER A 106 15.62 1.45 15.79
C SER A 106 15.03 2.72 16.37
N ILE A 107 14.24 2.60 17.42
CA ILE A 107 13.64 3.70 18.17
C ILE A 107 14.31 3.72 19.54
N GLY A 108 14.85 4.88 19.95
CA GLY A 108 15.51 5.08 21.24
C GLY A 108 17.02 5.00 21.19
N ASP A 109 17.66 5.12 22.37
CA ASP A 109 19.10 5.22 22.53
C ASP A 109 19.80 3.90 22.14
N GLU A 110 21.01 3.98 21.58
CA GLU A 110 21.79 2.80 21.14
C GLU A 110 22.05 1.77 22.25
N SER A 111 21.90 2.17 23.51
CA SER A 111 22.09 1.33 24.69
C SER A 111 20.83 0.54 25.10
N ASP A 112 19.63 0.92 24.61
CA ASP A 112 18.34 0.32 24.98
C ASP A 112 17.52 -0.07 23.73
N ARG A 113 18.16 -0.73 22.78
CA ARG A 113 17.59 -1.17 21.48
C ARG A 113 16.57 -2.29 21.64
N THR A 114 15.53 -2.06 22.40
CA THR A 114 14.48 -3.08 22.58
C THR A 114 13.33 -2.96 21.58
N GLU A 115 13.21 -1.82 20.88
CA GLU A 115 12.10 -1.55 19.96
C GLU A 115 12.60 -1.25 18.55
N THR A 116 12.30 -2.15 17.62
CA THR A 116 12.66 -2.02 16.21
C THR A 116 11.43 -2.15 15.32
N ILE A 117 11.40 -1.38 14.24
CA ILE A 117 10.47 -1.55 13.13
C ILE A 117 11.22 -2.25 12.01
N THR A 118 10.72 -3.41 11.59
CA THR A 118 11.30 -4.18 10.48
C THR A 118 10.54 -3.92 9.19
N VAL A 119 11.27 -3.59 8.13
CA VAL A 119 10.69 -3.29 6.80
C VAL A 119 10.48 -4.58 6.01
N LEU A 120 9.28 -4.76 5.50
CA LEU A 120 8.91 -5.79 4.54
C LEU A 120 8.66 -5.15 3.17
N ASP A 121 9.25 -5.73 2.13
CA ASP A 121 8.90 -5.38 0.75
C ASP A 121 7.47 -5.85 0.48
N ALA A 122 6.60 -4.94 0.08
CA ALA A 122 5.16 -5.20 -0.05
C ALA A 122 4.58 -4.64 -1.37
N PRO A 123 5.25 -4.87 -2.52
CA PRO A 123 4.84 -4.30 -3.80
C PRO A 123 3.50 -4.85 -4.25
N GLY A 124 2.86 -4.09 -5.11
CA GLY A 124 1.66 -4.53 -5.83
C GLY A 124 0.58 -3.49 -5.96
N HIS A 125 0.18 -2.79 -4.91
CA HIS A 125 -0.64 -1.59 -5.02
C HIS A 125 0.16 -0.46 -5.68
N ALA A 126 1.37 -0.23 -5.17
CA ALA A 126 2.42 0.59 -5.76
C ALA A 126 3.72 -0.21 -5.80
N ARG A 127 4.67 0.20 -6.67
CA ARG A 127 5.95 -0.52 -6.86
C ARG A 127 6.92 -0.30 -5.71
N ASP A 128 6.86 0.87 -5.09
CA ASP A 128 7.68 1.30 -3.96
C ASP A 128 7.11 0.91 -2.60
N HIS A 129 5.97 0.18 -2.59
CA HIS A 129 5.24 -0.10 -1.38
C HIS A 129 6.01 -1.02 -0.43
N VAL A 130 6.08 -0.62 0.85
CA VAL A 130 6.61 -1.40 1.97
C VAL A 130 5.55 -1.55 3.07
N ALA A 131 5.68 -2.61 3.86
CA ALA A 131 4.95 -2.75 5.12
C ALA A 131 5.94 -2.73 6.29
N LEU A 132 5.49 -2.30 7.46
CA LEU A 132 6.33 -2.09 8.63
C LEU A 132 5.85 -2.98 9.78
N VAL A 133 6.67 -3.95 10.19
CA VAL A 133 6.40 -4.79 11.37
C VAL A 133 6.83 -4.02 12.60
N VAL A 134 5.87 -3.69 13.46
CA VAL A 134 6.10 -2.93 14.69
C VAL A 134 6.44 -3.88 15.81
N SER A 135 7.71 -4.04 16.14
CA SER A 135 8.25 -5.07 17.02
C SER A 135 8.09 -6.50 16.49
N ASP A 136 8.90 -7.43 17.00
CA ASP A 136 8.79 -8.84 16.63
C ASP A 136 7.43 -9.42 17.07
N GLY A 137 6.70 -9.99 16.11
CA GLY A 137 5.36 -10.51 16.33
C GLY A 137 4.27 -9.47 16.64
N GLY A 138 4.56 -8.19 16.47
CA GLY A 138 3.63 -7.08 16.67
C GLY A 138 2.72 -6.79 15.47
N PRO A 139 1.93 -5.69 15.54
CA PRO A 139 1.08 -5.25 14.44
C PRO A 139 1.91 -4.84 13.23
N VAL A 140 1.28 -4.86 12.05
CA VAL A 140 1.92 -4.47 10.79
C VAL A 140 1.23 -3.26 10.21
N VAL A 141 1.97 -2.14 10.03
CA VAL A 141 1.51 -1.04 9.19
C VAL A 141 1.56 -1.53 7.75
N CYS A 142 0.41 -1.81 7.19
CA CYS A 142 0.31 -2.45 5.89
C CYS A 142 0.00 -1.46 4.75
N GLY A 143 -0.14 -0.16 5.05
CA GLY A 143 -0.51 0.83 4.04
C GLY A 143 -1.67 0.34 3.18
N ASP A 144 -1.54 0.46 1.89
CA ASP A 144 -2.54 0.05 0.91
C ASP A 144 -2.41 -1.40 0.42
N CYS A 145 -1.77 -2.27 1.21
CA CYS A 145 -1.86 -3.71 0.97
C CYS A 145 -3.24 -4.27 1.31
N ALA A 146 -3.88 -3.76 2.36
CA ALA A 146 -5.16 -4.26 2.83
C ALA A 146 -6.06 -3.13 3.33
N ILE A 147 -7.36 -3.37 3.27
CA ILE A 147 -8.42 -2.52 3.83
C ILE A 147 -9.46 -3.42 4.50
N ARG A 148 -10.04 -2.94 5.60
CA ARG A 148 -11.04 -3.70 6.35
C ARG A 148 -12.31 -3.94 5.54
N ASP A 149 -12.84 -2.91 4.90
CA ASP A 149 -14.08 -2.97 4.12
C ASP A 149 -13.81 -2.64 2.66
N GLY A 150 -14.39 -3.43 1.73
CA GLY A 150 -14.18 -3.23 0.30
C GLY A 150 -12.91 -3.90 -0.24
N SER A 151 -12.24 -3.26 -1.17
CA SER A 151 -11.02 -3.77 -1.81
C SER A 151 -10.10 -2.62 -2.23
N VAL A 152 -8.81 -2.82 -2.08
CA VAL A 152 -7.77 -1.89 -2.53
C VAL A 152 -7.77 -1.80 -4.06
N VAL A 153 -7.42 -0.68 -4.63
CA VAL A 153 -7.18 -0.55 -6.08
C VAL A 153 -5.79 -1.11 -6.39
N VAL A 154 -5.71 -1.96 -7.42
CA VAL A 154 -4.44 -2.43 -7.99
C VAL A 154 -4.56 -2.30 -9.50
N GLY A 155 -4.02 -1.22 -10.03
CA GLY A 155 -4.17 -0.83 -11.43
C GLY A 155 -2.83 -0.63 -12.13
N ALA A 156 -2.67 -1.27 -13.30
CA ALA A 156 -1.51 -1.01 -14.14
C ALA A 156 -1.59 0.38 -14.81
N PRO A 157 -0.45 1.08 -15.01
CA PRO A 157 0.93 0.56 -14.93
C PRO A 157 1.60 0.71 -13.55
N GLU A 158 1.01 1.39 -12.59
CA GLU A 158 1.60 1.65 -11.26
C GLU A 158 1.56 0.41 -10.38
N GLY A 159 0.40 -0.25 -10.33
CA GLY A 159 0.21 -1.49 -9.60
C GLY A 159 0.53 -2.74 -10.42
N GLU A 160 0.89 -3.82 -9.73
CA GLU A 160 1.22 -5.12 -10.31
C GLU A 160 0.46 -6.22 -9.56
N MET A 161 -0.52 -6.85 -10.21
CA MET A 161 -1.44 -7.79 -9.59
C MET A 161 -0.76 -9.05 -9.03
N ARG A 162 0.27 -9.54 -9.71
CA ARG A 162 1.00 -10.75 -9.27
C ARG A 162 1.79 -10.49 -7.99
N ALA A 163 2.48 -9.34 -7.92
CA ALA A 163 3.18 -8.91 -6.72
C ALA A 163 2.20 -8.67 -5.58
N TYR A 164 1.08 -7.99 -5.83
CA TYR A 164 0.05 -7.73 -4.84
C TYR A 164 -0.50 -9.03 -4.20
N MET A 165 -0.86 -10.02 -5.01
CA MET A 165 -1.34 -11.30 -4.48
C MET A 165 -0.25 -12.06 -3.71
N SER A 166 1.03 -11.87 -4.07
CA SER A 166 2.16 -12.44 -3.32
C SER A 166 2.36 -11.74 -1.98
N THR A 167 2.21 -10.42 -1.95
CA THR A 167 2.23 -9.61 -0.73
C THR A 167 1.11 -10.00 0.23
N LEU A 168 -0.13 -10.16 -0.24
CA LEU A 168 -1.24 -10.64 0.60
C LEU A 168 -0.96 -12.02 1.20
N ARG A 169 -0.40 -12.96 0.42
CA ARG A 169 -0.04 -14.31 0.92
C ARG A 169 1.09 -14.26 1.95
N ARG A 170 2.05 -13.35 1.78
CA ARG A 170 3.13 -13.14 2.76
C ARG A 170 2.58 -12.61 4.07
N LEU A 171 1.73 -11.58 4.03
CA LEU A 171 1.07 -11.05 5.23
C LEU A 171 0.19 -12.10 5.91
N TRP A 172 -0.53 -12.91 5.13
CA TRP A 172 -1.30 -14.03 5.65
C TRP A 172 -0.44 -15.08 6.36
N ALA A 173 0.74 -15.37 5.84
CA ALA A 173 1.68 -16.32 6.43
C ALA A 173 2.39 -15.79 7.68
N ILE A 174 2.61 -14.47 7.78
CA ILE A 174 3.14 -13.79 8.97
C ILE A 174 2.13 -13.85 10.11
N ASP A 175 0.82 -13.77 9.80
CA ASP A 175 -0.29 -13.84 10.74
C ASP A 175 -0.16 -12.81 11.89
N PRO A 176 -0.01 -11.51 11.60
CA PRO A 176 0.15 -10.50 12.62
C PRO A 176 -1.12 -10.36 13.47
N PRO A 177 -1.03 -9.87 14.73
CA PRO A 177 -2.21 -9.67 15.58
C PRO A 177 -3.18 -8.64 15.00
N GLU A 178 -2.68 -7.63 14.31
CA GLU A 178 -3.46 -6.57 13.67
C GLU A 178 -2.77 -6.09 12.40
N LEU A 179 -3.57 -5.61 11.42
CA LEU A 179 -3.07 -4.80 10.32
C LEU A 179 -3.53 -3.35 10.49
N LEU A 180 -2.59 -2.45 10.28
CA LEU A 180 -2.75 -1.00 10.38
C LEU A 180 -2.78 -0.43 8.94
N PRO A 181 -3.97 -0.27 8.34
CA PRO A 181 -4.10 0.09 6.93
C PRO A 181 -3.92 1.58 6.67
N GLY A 182 -3.58 1.94 5.43
CA GLY A 182 -3.54 3.33 4.97
C GLY A 182 -4.91 4.00 5.00
N HIS A 183 -5.99 3.23 4.86
CA HIS A 183 -7.36 3.77 4.85
C HIS A 183 -8.33 2.95 5.71
N GLY A 184 -9.26 3.67 6.35
CA GLY A 184 -10.32 3.08 7.16
C GLY A 184 -9.85 2.54 8.52
N PRO A 185 -10.67 1.70 9.18
CA PRO A 185 -10.37 1.21 10.52
C PRO A 185 -9.28 0.14 10.56
N ILE A 186 -8.64 -0.02 11.72
CA ILE A 186 -7.69 -1.11 12.03
C ILE A 186 -8.35 -2.46 11.73
N ILE A 187 -7.57 -3.40 11.23
CA ILE A 187 -7.99 -4.75 10.88
C ILE A 187 -7.57 -5.69 12.01
N ASP A 188 -8.51 -5.99 12.88
CA ASP A 188 -8.36 -6.84 14.07
C ASP A 188 -8.47 -8.35 13.79
N HIS A 189 -8.91 -8.72 12.57
CA HIS A 189 -8.92 -10.09 12.06
C HIS A 189 -8.14 -10.18 10.73
N PRO A 190 -6.80 -10.06 10.74
CA PRO A 190 -5.97 -9.98 9.54
C PRO A 190 -6.18 -11.13 8.58
N ARG A 191 -6.21 -12.37 9.08
CA ARG A 191 -6.34 -13.57 8.27
C ARG A 191 -7.63 -13.57 7.45
N GLU A 192 -8.76 -13.25 8.05
CA GLU A 192 -10.06 -13.19 7.38
C GLU A 192 -10.09 -12.08 6.31
N ALA A 193 -9.54 -10.92 6.62
CA ALA A 193 -9.47 -9.80 5.68
C ALA A 193 -8.57 -10.12 4.47
N LEU A 194 -7.41 -10.74 4.70
CA LEU A 194 -6.47 -11.13 3.65
C LEU A 194 -7.04 -12.25 2.77
N GLU A 195 -7.72 -13.25 3.35
CA GLU A 195 -8.43 -14.30 2.61
C GLU A 195 -9.53 -13.71 1.73
N ARG A 196 -10.34 -12.81 2.26
CA ARG A 196 -11.39 -12.10 1.53
C ARG A 196 -10.82 -11.32 0.33
N LEU A 197 -9.71 -10.59 0.54
CA LEU A 197 -9.03 -9.82 -0.51
C LEU A 197 -8.45 -10.76 -1.59
N LEU A 198 -7.78 -11.85 -1.20
CA LEU A 198 -7.26 -12.85 -2.14
C LEU A 198 -8.37 -13.48 -2.97
N GLU A 199 -9.47 -13.90 -2.33
CA GLU A 199 -10.64 -14.46 -3.03
C GLU A 199 -11.26 -13.45 -3.99
N HIS A 200 -11.35 -12.17 -3.59
CA HIS A 200 -11.85 -11.10 -4.46
C HIS A 200 -10.98 -11.01 -5.74
N ARG A 201 -9.64 -11.03 -5.60
CA ARG A 201 -8.73 -11.00 -6.77
C ARG A 201 -8.86 -12.23 -7.64
N MET A 202 -8.91 -13.41 -7.04
CA MET A 202 -9.08 -14.67 -7.80
C MET A 202 -10.44 -14.74 -8.53
N ARG A 203 -11.52 -14.24 -7.92
CA ARG A 203 -12.82 -14.13 -8.60
C ARG A 203 -12.76 -13.17 -9.78
N ARG A 204 -12.12 -11.99 -9.61
CA ARG A 204 -11.96 -11.01 -10.68
C ARG A 204 -11.12 -11.57 -11.83
N GLU A 205 -9.99 -12.16 -11.51
CA GLU A 205 -9.10 -12.79 -12.49
C GLU A 205 -9.82 -13.86 -13.33
N ARG A 206 -10.60 -14.72 -12.68
CA ARG A 206 -11.39 -15.72 -13.38
C ARG A 206 -12.36 -15.08 -14.38
N ARG A 207 -13.09 -14.03 -13.99
CA ARG A 207 -14.00 -13.31 -14.88
C ARG A 207 -13.29 -12.64 -16.06
N VAL A 208 -12.13 -12.05 -15.82
CA VAL A 208 -11.29 -11.46 -16.88
C VAL A 208 -10.88 -12.56 -17.88
N ARG A 209 -10.44 -13.72 -17.40
CA ARG A 209 -10.07 -14.84 -18.26
C ARG A 209 -11.27 -15.39 -19.03
N GLU A 210 -12.40 -15.61 -18.37
CA GLU A 210 -13.63 -16.07 -18.99
C GLU A 210 -14.11 -15.12 -20.09
N ALA A 211 -13.95 -13.81 -19.93
CA ALA A 211 -14.26 -12.82 -20.95
C ALA A 211 -13.36 -12.98 -22.20
N VAL A 212 -12.04 -13.19 -22.00
CA VAL A 212 -11.10 -13.45 -23.10
C VAL A 212 -11.44 -14.79 -23.78
N ASP A 213 -11.70 -15.84 -23.02
CA ASP A 213 -12.09 -17.16 -23.55
C ASP A 213 -13.41 -17.10 -24.36
N ALA A 214 -14.30 -16.16 -24.03
CA ALA A 214 -15.54 -15.85 -24.76
C ALA A 214 -15.36 -14.97 -26.00
N GLY A 215 -14.14 -14.52 -26.29
CA GLY A 215 -13.79 -13.75 -27.50
C GLY A 215 -13.74 -12.23 -27.31
N ALA A 216 -13.79 -11.72 -26.06
CA ALA A 216 -13.49 -10.31 -25.81
C ALA A 216 -11.98 -10.07 -25.95
N GLU A 217 -11.59 -9.09 -26.78
CA GLU A 217 -10.19 -8.86 -27.14
C GLU A 217 -9.65 -7.54 -26.60
N THR A 218 -10.46 -6.51 -26.53
CA THR A 218 -10.05 -5.19 -26.05
C THR A 218 -10.31 -5.01 -24.55
N LEU A 219 -9.58 -4.08 -23.91
CA LEU A 219 -9.81 -3.75 -22.50
C LEU A 219 -11.26 -3.38 -22.22
N GLU A 220 -11.93 -2.66 -23.14
CA GLU A 220 -13.32 -2.25 -22.97
C GLU A 220 -14.28 -3.44 -23.04
N GLU A 221 -14.15 -4.31 -24.04
CA GLU A 221 -14.98 -5.52 -24.17
C GLU A 221 -14.83 -6.44 -22.94
N ILE A 222 -13.58 -6.63 -22.47
CA ILE A 222 -13.28 -7.43 -21.29
C ILE A 222 -13.85 -6.78 -20.03
N LEU A 223 -13.72 -5.45 -19.88
CA LEU A 223 -14.28 -4.70 -18.76
C LEU A 223 -15.81 -4.87 -18.70
N GLU A 224 -16.50 -4.66 -19.82
CA GLU A 224 -17.96 -4.81 -19.91
C GLU A 224 -18.44 -6.21 -19.61
N THR A 225 -17.67 -7.23 -20.01
CA THR A 225 -18.01 -8.65 -19.76
C THR A 225 -17.69 -9.06 -18.31
N ALA A 226 -16.55 -8.60 -17.76
CA ALA A 226 -16.08 -9.03 -16.44
C ALA A 226 -16.76 -8.27 -15.27
N TYR A 227 -17.41 -7.14 -15.53
CA TYR A 227 -18.09 -6.35 -14.51
C TYR A 227 -19.58 -6.26 -14.77
N GLU A 228 -20.38 -6.75 -13.82
CA GLU A 228 -21.84 -6.71 -13.85
C GLU A 228 -22.43 -5.45 -13.21
N LYS A 229 -21.60 -4.66 -12.54
CA LYS A 229 -22.01 -3.46 -11.78
C LYS A 229 -21.81 -2.21 -12.62
N ASP A 230 -22.64 -1.20 -12.35
CA ASP A 230 -22.38 0.14 -12.84
C ASP A 230 -21.00 0.62 -12.33
N LEU A 231 -20.18 1.09 -13.24
CA LEU A 231 -18.82 1.60 -13.00
C LEU A 231 -18.77 3.14 -13.02
N ALA A 232 -19.91 3.82 -12.90
CA ALA A 232 -19.96 5.28 -12.87
C ALA A 232 -19.02 5.81 -11.77
N GLY A 233 -18.12 6.71 -12.15
CA GLY A 233 -17.13 7.31 -11.25
C GLY A 233 -15.87 6.49 -10.97
N VAL A 234 -15.84 5.18 -11.33
CA VAL A 234 -14.68 4.28 -11.08
C VAL A 234 -14.23 3.51 -12.33
N ARG A 235 -14.74 3.87 -13.52
CA ARG A 235 -14.49 3.13 -14.77
C ARG A 235 -12.99 3.03 -15.09
N GLU A 236 -12.23 4.12 -14.94
CA GLU A 236 -10.80 4.14 -15.21
C GLU A 236 -10.02 3.25 -14.23
N LEU A 237 -10.38 3.25 -12.95
CA LEU A 237 -9.78 2.36 -11.95
C LEU A 237 -10.09 0.88 -12.24
N ALA A 238 -11.30 0.58 -12.65
CA ALA A 238 -11.69 -0.76 -13.07
C ALA A 238 -10.94 -1.21 -14.33
N ARG A 239 -10.77 -0.32 -15.31
CA ARG A 239 -10.00 -0.55 -16.53
C ARG A 239 -8.53 -0.85 -16.24
N ALA A 240 -7.90 -0.02 -15.38
CA ALA A 240 -6.53 -0.25 -14.92
C ALA A 240 -6.38 -1.59 -14.18
N THR A 241 -7.39 -1.97 -13.39
CA THR A 241 -7.42 -3.27 -12.69
C THR A 241 -7.56 -4.46 -13.67
N VAL A 242 -8.40 -4.36 -14.70
CA VAL A 242 -8.48 -5.38 -15.77
C VAL A 242 -7.14 -5.56 -16.44
N ARG A 243 -6.48 -4.45 -16.80
CA ARG A 243 -5.13 -4.48 -17.38
C ARG A 243 -4.13 -5.20 -16.48
N ALA A 244 -4.11 -4.89 -15.17
CA ALA A 244 -3.20 -5.54 -14.23
C ALA A 244 -3.45 -7.07 -14.12
N HIS A 245 -4.72 -7.52 -14.23
CA HIS A 245 -5.05 -8.94 -14.31
C HIS A 245 -4.59 -9.58 -15.63
N LEU A 246 -4.75 -8.90 -16.78
CA LEU A 246 -4.28 -9.39 -18.07
C LEU A 246 -2.75 -9.53 -18.11
N GLU A 247 -2.03 -8.53 -17.59
CA GLU A 247 -0.57 -8.59 -17.49
C GLU A 247 -0.12 -9.78 -16.63
N LYS A 248 -0.80 -10.04 -15.49
CA LYS A 248 -0.54 -11.23 -14.66
C LYS A 248 -0.83 -12.53 -15.40
N LEU A 249 -2.00 -12.64 -16.02
CA LEU A 249 -2.42 -13.84 -16.76
C LEU A 249 -1.49 -14.14 -17.94
N ALA A 250 -0.99 -13.10 -18.61
CA ALA A 250 -0.03 -13.24 -19.71
C ALA A 250 1.33 -13.77 -19.22
N VAL A 251 1.85 -13.25 -18.11
CA VAL A 251 3.08 -13.76 -17.49
C VAL A 251 2.93 -15.23 -17.07
N GLU A 252 1.73 -15.65 -16.67
CA GLU A 252 1.41 -17.03 -16.28
C GLU A 252 1.05 -17.93 -17.49
N GLY A 253 1.11 -17.40 -18.72
CA GLY A 253 0.77 -18.14 -19.92
C GLY A 253 -0.70 -18.55 -20.04
N ARG A 254 -1.60 -17.84 -19.36
CA ARG A 254 -3.04 -18.13 -19.29
C ARG A 254 -3.86 -17.38 -20.36
N VAL A 255 -3.31 -16.29 -20.86
CA VAL A 255 -3.79 -15.50 -22.00
C VAL A 255 -2.57 -14.98 -22.78
N VAL A 256 -2.79 -14.57 -24.03
CA VAL A 256 -1.84 -13.72 -24.77
C VAL A 256 -2.31 -12.28 -24.61
N TRP A 257 -1.41 -11.36 -24.25
CA TRP A 257 -1.68 -9.94 -24.10
C TRP A 257 -0.52 -9.13 -24.68
N ASP A 258 -0.77 -8.28 -25.66
CA ASP A 258 0.25 -7.46 -26.34
C ASP A 258 0.31 -6.01 -25.85
N GLY A 259 -0.53 -5.65 -24.89
CA GLY A 259 -0.69 -4.28 -24.37
C GLY A 259 -1.97 -3.57 -24.86
N GLU A 260 -2.59 -4.08 -25.95
CA GLU A 260 -3.81 -3.52 -26.55
C GLU A 260 -4.91 -4.58 -26.72
N ARG A 261 -4.55 -5.81 -27.08
CA ARG A 261 -5.48 -6.91 -27.35
C ARG A 261 -5.11 -8.18 -26.58
N ALA A 262 -6.14 -8.87 -26.13
CA ALA A 262 -6.03 -10.17 -25.47
C ALA A 262 -6.59 -11.29 -26.36
N SER A 263 -6.01 -12.48 -26.23
CA SER A 263 -6.58 -13.70 -26.81
C SER A 263 -6.30 -14.90 -25.90
N PRO A 264 -7.08 -16.00 -26.02
CA PRO A 264 -6.78 -17.23 -25.31
C PRO A 264 -5.37 -17.71 -25.61
N SER A 265 -4.66 -18.26 -24.60
CA SER A 265 -3.42 -18.99 -24.87
C SER A 265 -3.72 -20.31 -25.57
N GLU A 266 -2.87 -20.71 -26.50
CA GLU A 266 -2.96 -22.07 -27.06
C GLU A 266 -2.74 -23.12 -25.96
N PRO A 267 -3.44 -24.26 -26.02
CA PRO A 267 -3.36 -25.32 -25.01
C PRO A 267 -1.99 -25.98 -24.89
#